data_29521d9969ea7139a4092541425faee8
#
_entry.id   29521d9969ea7139a4092541425faee8
#
_cell.length_a   1.000
_cell.length_b   1.000
_cell.length_c   1.000
_cell.angle_alpha   90.00
_cell.angle_beta   90.00
_cell.angle_gamma   90.00
#
_symmetry.space_group_name_H-M   'P 1'
#
loop_
_entity.id
_entity.type
_entity.pdbx_description
1 polymer ?
#
loop_
_entity_poly.entity_id
_entity_poly.type
_entity_poly.pdbx_seq_one_letter_code
_entity_poly.pdbx_strand_id
1 'polypeptide(L)'
;TVVSGINLSKNSKIAILLGSANRDETAFENPEKIDFERSNLSHTSFGGGVHFCLGAHLARLELEVSFQNLFKHEVALVEEPERTGAFGIRGFKEIKVSI
;
A
#
# COMPACT_ATOMS: atom_id res chain seq x y z
N THR A 1 0.26 25.29 12.31
CA THR A 1 -0.70 24.29 12.77
C THR A 1 -0.03 23.29 13.71
N VAL A 2 -0.83 22.57 14.49
CA VAL A 2 -0.34 21.52 15.40
C VAL A 2 -0.89 20.17 14.93
N VAL A 3 0.00 19.19 14.82
CA VAL A 3 -0.38 17.79 14.51
C VAL A 3 0.23 16.88 15.57
N SER A 4 -0.60 16.14 16.27
CA SER A 4 -0.17 15.25 17.38
C SER A 4 0.77 15.92 18.39
N GLY A 5 0.48 17.19 18.77
CA GLY A 5 1.29 17.97 19.71
C GLY A 5 2.54 18.63 19.11
N ILE A 6 2.86 18.37 17.84
CA ILE A 6 4.02 18.94 17.15
C ILE A 6 3.60 20.20 16.39
N ASN A 7 4.28 21.33 16.65
CA ASN A 7 4.08 22.57 15.92
C ASN A 7 4.70 22.49 14.52
N LEU A 8 3.86 22.64 13.49
CA LEU A 8 4.29 22.76 12.10
C LEU A 8 4.29 24.22 11.67
N SER A 9 5.46 24.74 11.33
CA SER A 9 5.64 26.11 10.82
C SER A 9 4.99 26.26 9.44
N LYS A 10 4.65 27.52 9.09
CA LYS A 10 4.21 27.84 7.73
C LYS A 10 5.30 27.44 6.73
N ASN A 11 4.90 26.83 5.61
CA ASN A 11 5.77 26.35 4.54
C ASN A 11 6.68 25.15 4.91
N SER A 12 6.45 24.47 6.03
CA SER A 12 7.14 23.20 6.31
C SER A 12 6.83 22.18 5.23
N LYS A 13 7.86 21.47 4.76
CA LYS A 13 7.69 20.28 3.91
C LYS A 13 7.40 19.09 4.79
N ILE A 14 6.37 18.34 4.45
CA ILE A 14 5.91 17.16 5.19
C ILE A 14 5.92 15.97 4.25
N ALA A 15 6.51 14.86 4.68
CA ALA A 15 6.38 13.57 4.00
C ALA A 15 5.35 12.70 4.76
N ILE A 16 4.31 12.26 4.06
CA ILE A 16 3.31 11.35 4.62
C ILE A 16 3.68 9.93 4.20
N LEU A 17 3.98 9.09 5.19
CA LEU A 17 4.43 7.71 4.97
C LEU A 17 3.26 6.73 5.05
N LEU A 18 2.45 6.64 3.98
CA LEU A 18 1.25 5.80 3.93
C LEU A 18 1.56 4.32 4.21
N GLY A 19 2.69 3.81 3.69
CA GLY A 19 3.12 2.44 3.93
C GLY A 19 3.44 2.15 5.39
N SER A 20 4.02 3.12 6.11
CA SER A 20 4.25 3.02 7.55
C SER A 20 2.95 3.11 8.34
N ALA A 21 2.07 4.03 7.96
CA ALA A 21 0.76 4.18 8.61
C ALA A 21 -0.10 2.90 8.52
N ASN A 22 -0.02 2.18 7.39
CA ASN A 22 -0.72 0.90 7.20
C ASN A 22 -0.07 -0.27 7.98
N ARG A 23 1.07 -0.04 8.63
CA ARG A 23 1.78 -1.00 9.50
C ARG A 23 1.90 -0.51 10.94
N ASP A 24 1.10 0.45 11.32
CA ASP A 24 1.04 0.94 12.69
C ASP A 24 0.34 -0.08 13.58
N GLU A 25 1.07 -0.68 14.52
CA GLU A 25 0.58 -1.71 15.45
C GLU A 25 -0.49 -1.16 16.40
N THR A 26 -0.56 0.16 16.58
CA THR A 26 -1.63 0.79 17.37
C THR A 26 -2.97 0.83 16.62
N ALA A 27 -2.93 0.71 15.28
CA ALA A 27 -4.11 0.73 14.41
C ALA A 27 -4.44 -0.65 13.84
N PHE A 28 -3.44 -1.49 13.61
CA PHE A 28 -3.59 -2.79 12.96
C PHE A 28 -2.89 -3.89 13.78
N GLU A 29 -3.62 -4.87 14.21
CA GLU A 29 -3.06 -6.04 14.88
C GLU A 29 -2.20 -6.87 13.88
N ASN A 30 -0.98 -7.25 14.28
CA ASN A 30 -0.05 -8.03 13.46
C ASN A 30 0.09 -7.50 12.01
N PRO A 31 0.46 -6.21 11.79
CA PRO A 31 0.37 -5.56 10.47
C PRO A 31 1.30 -6.15 9.41
N GLU A 32 2.33 -6.91 9.80
CA GLU A 32 3.25 -7.61 8.89
C GLU A 32 2.68 -8.93 8.35
N LYS A 33 1.60 -9.44 8.93
CA LYS A 33 0.96 -10.66 8.45
C LYS A 33 -0.08 -10.35 7.38
N ILE A 34 -0.07 -11.14 6.31
CA ILE A 34 -1.20 -11.23 5.40
C ILE A 34 -2.29 -12.02 6.11
N ASP A 35 -3.44 -11.38 6.35
CA ASP A 35 -4.57 -11.95 7.06
C ASP A 35 -5.84 -11.61 6.30
N PHE A 36 -6.43 -12.61 5.65
CA PHE A 36 -7.66 -12.44 4.86
C PHE A 36 -8.92 -12.32 5.72
N GLU A 37 -8.85 -12.68 7.01
CA GLU A 37 -9.96 -12.56 7.98
C GLU A 37 -9.85 -11.28 8.82
N ARG A 38 -8.96 -10.38 8.47
CA ARG A 38 -8.75 -9.13 9.20
C ARG A 38 -10.02 -8.30 9.29
N SER A 39 -10.45 -7.98 10.50
CA SER A 39 -11.66 -7.19 10.75
C SER A 39 -11.50 -5.70 10.43
N ASN A 40 -10.32 -5.12 10.68
CA ASN A 40 -10.03 -3.72 10.34
C ASN A 40 -9.37 -3.61 8.96
N LEU A 41 -10.14 -3.14 7.97
CA LEU A 41 -9.70 -2.91 6.60
C LEU A 41 -9.49 -1.42 6.26
N SER A 42 -9.45 -0.55 7.28
CA SER A 42 -9.36 0.91 7.11
C SER A 42 -7.94 1.37 6.77
N HIS A 43 -7.38 0.84 5.69
CA HIS A 43 -6.04 1.24 5.22
C HIS A 43 -6.03 2.62 4.56
N THR A 44 -4.88 3.30 4.59
CA THR A 44 -4.68 4.64 4.03
C THR A 44 -4.05 4.65 2.63
N SER A 45 -3.91 3.49 1.96
CA SER A 45 -3.23 3.36 0.66
C SER A 45 -3.80 4.26 -0.43
N PHE A 46 -5.09 4.57 -0.37
CA PHE A 46 -5.77 5.49 -1.29
C PHE A 46 -5.97 6.89 -0.72
N GLY A 47 -5.27 7.23 0.36
CA GLY A 47 -5.45 8.51 1.05
C GLY A 47 -6.77 8.58 1.79
N GLY A 48 -7.29 9.80 1.99
CA GLY A 48 -8.53 10.02 2.73
C GLY A 48 -9.11 11.42 2.52
N GLY A 49 -10.34 11.63 3.04
CA GLY A 49 -11.05 12.89 2.97
C GLY A 49 -11.28 13.36 1.53
N VAL A 50 -11.16 14.67 1.31
CA VAL A 50 -11.38 15.31 -0.01
C VAL A 50 -10.31 14.94 -1.05
N HIS A 51 -9.21 14.36 -0.63
CA HIS A 51 -8.12 13.88 -1.49
C HIS A 51 -8.10 12.36 -1.66
N PHE A 52 -9.19 11.68 -1.30
CA PHE A 52 -9.30 10.24 -1.58
C PHE A 52 -9.06 9.95 -3.06
N CYS A 53 -8.28 8.90 -3.35
CA CYS A 53 -7.86 8.57 -4.71
C CYS A 53 -9.06 8.40 -5.65
N LEU A 54 -9.11 9.20 -6.71
CA LEU A 54 -10.17 9.13 -7.72
C LEU A 54 -10.21 7.77 -8.43
N GLY A 55 -9.02 7.16 -8.66
CA GLY A 55 -8.87 5.88 -9.33
C GLY A 55 -9.03 4.65 -8.44
N ALA A 56 -9.39 4.79 -7.15
CA ALA A 56 -9.42 3.67 -6.21
C ALA A 56 -10.35 2.53 -6.64
N HIS A 57 -11.49 2.85 -7.23
CA HIS A 57 -12.45 1.84 -7.72
C HIS A 57 -11.90 1.09 -8.94
N LEU A 58 -11.27 1.81 -9.87
CA LEU A 58 -10.63 1.20 -11.03
C LEU A 58 -9.46 0.31 -10.61
N ALA A 59 -8.60 0.79 -9.73
CA ALA A 59 -7.46 0.02 -9.24
C ALA A 59 -7.89 -1.29 -8.54
N ARG A 60 -8.97 -1.25 -7.77
CA ARG A 60 -9.53 -2.48 -7.15
C ARG A 60 -10.06 -3.45 -8.19
N LEU A 61 -10.78 -2.96 -9.18
CA LEU A 61 -11.30 -3.80 -10.28
C LEU A 61 -10.15 -4.43 -11.08
N GLU A 62 -9.12 -3.65 -11.42
CA GLU A 62 -7.94 -4.15 -12.12
C GLU A 62 -7.22 -5.23 -11.33
N LEU A 63 -7.03 -5.04 -10.02
CA LEU A 63 -6.44 -6.05 -9.13
C LEU A 63 -7.30 -7.32 -9.07
N GLU A 64 -8.61 -7.17 -8.89
CA GLU A 64 -9.54 -8.30 -8.82
C GLU A 64 -9.47 -9.14 -10.10
N VAL A 65 -9.65 -8.52 -11.28
CA VAL A 65 -9.60 -9.21 -12.57
C VAL A 65 -8.23 -9.84 -12.82
N SER A 66 -7.16 -9.13 -12.49
CA SER A 66 -5.79 -9.63 -12.68
C SER A 66 -5.52 -10.86 -11.82
N PHE A 67 -5.84 -10.81 -10.53
CA PHE A 67 -5.62 -11.94 -9.63
C PHE A 67 -6.55 -13.11 -9.92
N GLN A 68 -7.82 -12.88 -10.28
CA GLN A 68 -8.73 -13.94 -10.73
C GLN A 68 -8.20 -14.70 -11.95
N ASN A 69 -7.48 -14.04 -12.84
CA ASN A 69 -6.87 -14.70 -13.98
C ASN A 69 -5.52 -15.34 -13.61
N LEU A 70 -4.67 -14.66 -12.88
CA LEU A 70 -3.35 -15.15 -12.49
C LEU A 70 -3.46 -16.46 -11.67
N PHE A 71 -4.35 -16.50 -10.70
CA PHE A 71 -4.52 -17.65 -9.80
C PHE A 71 -5.33 -18.82 -10.40
N LYS A 72 -5.67 -18.76 -11.69
CA LYS A 72 -6.07 -19.97 -12.43
C LYS A 72 -4.88 -20.89 -12.73
N HIS A 73 -3.67 -20.37 -12.53
CA HIS A 73 -2.41 -21.05 -12.76
C HIS A 73 -1.67 -21.24 -11.44
N GLU A 74 -0.79 -22.23 -11.39
CA GLU A 74 0.16 -22.38 -10.30
C GLU A 74 1.30 -21.38 -10.50
N VAL A 75 1.34 -20.35 -9.65
CA VAL A 75 2.26 -19.21 -9.82
C VAL A 75 3.38 -19.30 -8.80
N ALA A 76 4.62 -19.23 -9.27
CA ALA A 76 5.80 -19.18 -8.40
C ALA A 76 6.73 -18.03 -8.82
N LEU A 77 7.40 -17.41 -7.85
CA LEU A 77 8.47 -16.45 -8.12
C LEU A 77 9.68 -17.18 -8.71
N VAL A 78 10.24 -16.65 -9.80
CA VAL A 78 11.45 -17.19 -10.43
C VAL A 78 12.69 -16.72 -9.68
N GLU A 79 12.68 -15.50 -9.17
CA GLU A 79 13.78 -14.87 -8.44
C GLU A 79 13.24 -13.77 -7.51
N GLU A 80 14.05 -13.35 -6.53
CA GLU A 80 13.70 -12.23 -5.64
C GLU A 80 13.61 -10.91 -6.45
N PRO A 81 12.48 -10.19 -6.43
CA PRO A 81 12.32 -8.99 -7.24
C PRO A 81 13.18 -7.81 -6.76
N GLU A 82 13.87 -7.14 -7.70
CA GLU A 82 14.68 -5.95 -7.40
C GLU A 82 13.80 -4.71 -7.22
N ARG A 83 13.98 -3.98 -6.10
CA ARG A 83 13.26 -2.74 -5.85
C ARG A 83 13.75 -1.60 -6.74
N THR A 84 12.83 -0.68 -7.09
CA THR A 84 13.16 0.51 -7.90
C THR A 84 14.11 1.49 -7.20
N GLY A 85 14.23 1.44 -5.86
CA GLY A 85 15.00 2.40 -5.06
C GLY A 85 14.37 3.79 -4.95
N ALA A 86 13.22 4.03 -5.58
CA ALA A 86 12.54 5.32 -5.51
C ALA A 86 11.95 5.58 -4.12
N PHE A 87 12.15 6.80 -3.60
CA PHE A 87 11.62 7.19 -2.29
C PHE A 87 10.11 7.43 -2.33
N GLY A 88 9.62 8.12 -3.36
CA GLY A 88 8.20 8.54 -3.42
C GLY A 88 7.25 7.40 -3.81
N ILE A 89 7.61 6.61 -4.81
CA ILE A 89 6.84 5.44 -5.26
C ILE A 89 7.71 4.21 -5.10
N ARG A 90 7.42 3.43 -4.07
CA ARG A 90 8.16 2.20 -3.77
C ARG A 90 7.54 1.04 -4.53
N GLY A 91 8.30 0.48 -5.45
CA GLY A 91 7.86 -0.65 -6.26
C GLY A 91 9.03 -1.57 -6.62
N PHE A 92 8.77 -2.50 -7.50
CA PHE A 92 9.76 -3.38 -8.10
C PHE A 92 9.98 -2.98 -9.56
N LYS A 93 11.18 -3.24 -10.10
CA LYS A 93 11.50 -3.01 -11.51
C LYS A 93 10.70 -3.97 -12.39
N GLU A 94 10.67 -5.21 -11.99
CA GLU A 94 9.89 -6.30 -12.58
C GLU A 94 9.64 -7.38 -11.52
N ILE A 95 8.64 -8.21 -11.73
CA ILE A 95 8.37 -9.42 -10.94
C ILE A 95 8.22 -10.57 -11.92
N LYS A 96 9.23 -11.45 -11.97
CA LYS A 96 9.22 -12.62 -12.85
C LYS A 96 8.53 -13.79 -12.17
N VAL A 97 7.55 -14.34 -12.84
CA VAL A 97 6.81 -15.51 -12.36
C VAL A 97 6.82 -16.61 -13.40
N SER A 98 6.82 -17.86 -12.96
CA SER A 98 6.45 -19.02 -13.76
C SER A 98 4.97 -19.33 -13.56
N ILE A 99 4.33 -19.82 -14.58
CA ILE A 99 2.92 -20.27 -14.62
C ILE A 99 2.81 -21.59 -15.34
#